data_30ac6ac6f091769b8bdd54655ccdd29c
#
_entry.id   30ac6ac6f091769b8bdd54655ccdd29c
#
_cell.length_a   1.000
_cell.length_b   1.000
_cell.length_c   1.000
_cell.angle_alpha   90.00
_cell.angle_beta   90.00
_cell.angle_gamma   90.00
#
_symmetry.space_group_name_H-M   'P 1'
#
loop_
_entity.id
_entity.type
_entity.pdbx_description
1 polymer ?
#
loop_
_entity_poly.entity_id
_entity_poly.type
_entity_poly.pdbx_seq_one_letter_code
_entity_poly.pdbx_strand_id
1 'polypeptide(L)'
;MRRSRLVRWVFLLALVAFVILESHAQSEPLAPAAQPLWVRLESSVNSAHPGAEVQAVVLRPFPAGDGRGIPMGSQLMGRSVTEAPKTRTRLQLQFDRVRIGARDFPISARVLDVDNARETVEKDGTIVALQPLRKRPGTVEAVLLAAAYAHPALLVSLETTKYVVREVDRPEVHYPAGVNLSLALESSPPLTALPRLPGSDASLPPDAAAILNELPNRTEAKHLSAPSDWINLAFVGSRDDLAHAFRQAGWHTAAHLSLESGTRTFLAVAAHHSYQRAPVSTLLVGGREPDLVFQKQNNTFAKRDHIRIWSSGKDWRGRPIWIAAATHDIGIEFSTKARTFSHKVDSNVDDERSKVIFDLRFARQVDSVSYLVRPTVPRESTNGTGDRIRTDGRMALVELTPAVKPQG
;
A
#
# COMPACT_ATOMS: atom_id res chain seq x y z
N MET A 1 -23.73 -30.81 47.30
CA MET A 1 -23.74 -30.10 46.00
C MET A 1 -23.23 -28.66 45.99
N ARG A 2 -22.78 -28.04 47.10
CA ARG A 2 -22.26 -26.66 47.11
C ARG A 2 -20.74 -26.53 46.90
N ARG A 3 -19.93 -27.57 47.14
CA ARG A 3 -18.47 -27.53 47.01
C ARG A 3 -17.96 -27.57 45.55
N SER A 4 -18.72 -28.15 44.62
CA SER A 4 -18.29 -28.26 43.22
C SER A 4 -18.42 -26.95 42.40
N ARG A 5 -19.26 -26.02 42.83
CA ARG A 5 -19.43 -24.71 42.14
C ARG A 5 -18.30 -23.72 42.52
N LEU A 6 -17.82 -23.77 43.77
CA LEU A 6 -16.74 -22.90 44.22
C LEU A 6 -15.40 -23.20 43.50
N VAL A 7 -15.10 -24.47 43.30
CA VAL A 7 -13.89 -24.91 42.58
C VAL A 7 -13.91 -24.50 41.13
N ARG A 8 -15.08 -24.50 40.46
CA ARG A 8 -15.21 -24.04 39.08
C ARG A 8 -15.00 -22.53 38.94
N TRP A 9 -15.45 -21.72 39.89
CA TRP A 9 -15.23 -20.26 39.85
C TRP A 9 -13.79 -19.88 40.15
N VAL A 10 -13.11 -20.62 41.03
CA VAL A 10 -11.68 -20.41 41.31
C VAL A 10 -10.82 -20.75 40.08
N PHE A 11 -11.13 -21.82 39.34
CA PHE A 11 -10.45 -22.14 38.07
C PHE A 11 -10.73 -21.14 36.97
N LEU A 12 -11.96 -20.60 36.87
CA LEU A 12 -12.29 -19.57 35.87
C LEU A 12 -11.58 -18.26 36.18
N LEU A 13 -11.51 -17.83 37.42
CA LEU A 13 -10.77 -16.64 37.85
C LEU A 13 -9.26 -16.82 37.71
N ALA A 14 -8.70 -18.00 37.94
CA ALA A 14 -7.30 -18.27 37.70
C ALA A 14 -6.96 -18.28 36.21
N LEU A 15 -7.86 -18.78 35.35
CA LEU A 15 -7.68 -18.74 33.89
C LEU A 15 -7.75 -17.32 33.34
N VAL A 16 -8.67 -16.50 33.84
CA VAL A 16 -8.79 -15.06 33.45
C VAL A 16 -7.58 -14.26 33.96
N ALA A 17 -7.10 -14.53 35.18
CA ALA A 17 -5.89 -13.89 35.69
C ALA A 17 -4.62 -14.32 34.92
N PHE A 18 -4.54 -15.56 34.45
CA PHE A 18 -3.43 -16.01 33.61
C PHE A 18 -3.43 -15.36 32.23
N VAL A 19 -4.60 -15.20 31.61
CA VAL A 19 -4.74 -14.48 30.32
C VAL A 19 -4.43 -12.98 30.45
N ILE A 20 -4.71 -12.36 31.60
CA ILE A 20 -4.39 -10.95 31.87
C ILE A 20 -2.89 -10.76 32.18
N LEU A 21 -2.20 -11.74 32.78
CA LEU A 21 -0.76 -11.64 33.04
C LEU A 21 0.10 -11.83 31.80
N GLU A 22 -0.37 -12.58 30.79
CA GLU A 22 0.38 -12.71 29.52
C GLU A 22 0.27 -11.49 28.61
N SER A 23 -0.70 -10.58 28.84
CA SER A 23 -0.84 -9.35 28.04
C SER A 23 0.09 -8.20 28.46
N HIS A 24 0.92 -8.39 29.50
CA HIS A 24 1.96 -7.43 29.90
C HIS A 24 3.37 -7.90 29.55
N ALA A 25 3.52 -8.71 28.50
CA ALA A 25 4.81 -8.82 27.85
C ALA A 25 5.18 -7.44 27.34
N GLN A 26 6.09 -6.78 28.08
CA GLN A 26 6.73 -5.55 27.65
C GLN A 26 7.25 -5.79 26.23
N SER A 27 6.62 -5.14 25.25
CA SER A 27 7.22 -5.02 23.94
C SER A 27 8.54 -4.29 24.15
N GLU A 28 9.66 -5.01 24.09
CA GLU A 28 10.96 -4.40 23.93
C GLU A 28 10.82 -3.36 22.80
N PRO A 29 11.39 -2.15 22.96
CA PRO A 29 11.41 -1.19 21.87
C PRO A 29 12.08 -1.91 20.70
N LEU A 30 11.31 -2.22 19.65
CA LEU A 30 11.88 -2.72 18.40
C LEU A 30 13.00 -1.75 18.02
N ALA A 31 14.22 -2.27 17.90
CA ALA A 31 15.28 -1.54 17.25
C ALA A 31 14.71 -0.92 15.97
N PRO A 32 15.04 0.34 15.61
CA PRO A 32 14.46 1.00 14.45
C PRO A 32 14.55 0.03 13.29
N ALA A 33 13.40 -0.42 12.81
CA ALA A 33 13.32 -1.44 11.77
C ALA A 33 14.18 -0.95 10.61
N ALA A 34 15.18 -1.73 10.23
CA ALA A 34 16.07 -1.38 9.13
C ALA A 34 15.18 -1.01 7.94
N GLN A 35 15.39 0.19 7.38
CA GLN A 35 14.57 0.71 6.32
C GLN A 35 14.54 -0.29 5.15
N PRO A 36 13.38 -0.69 4.62
CA PRO A 36 13.32 -1.64 3.53
C PRO A 36 13.90 -1.05 2.24
N LEU A 37 14.57 -1.88 1.45
CA LEU A 37 14.97 -1.57 0.09
C LEU A 37 13.76 -1.83 -0.82
N TRP A 38 13.21 -0.77 -1.41
CA TRP A 38 12.07 -0.87 -2.31
C TRP A 38 12.52 -1.04 -3.76
N VAL A 39 12.02 -2.09 -4.38
CA VAL A 39 12.36 -2.43 -5.76
C VAL A 39 11.12 -2.75 -6.58
N ARG A 40 11.23 -2.68 -7.90
CA ARG A 40 10.22 -3.08 -8.88
C ARG A 40 10.79 -4.18 -9.77
N LEU A 41 10.05 -5.25 -9.94
CA LEU A 41 10.40 -6.29 -10.89
C LEU A 41 10.45 -5.73 -12.31
N GLU A 42 11.55 -5.96 -13.01
CA GLU A 42 11.71 -5.66 -14.45
C GLU A 42 11.44 -6.90 -15.30
N SER A 43 11.57 -8.10 -14.72
CA SER A 43 11.21 -9.37 -15.32
C SER A 43 9.99 -9.98 -14.65
N SER A 44 9.22 -10.78 -15.38
CA SER A 44 8.17 -11.60 -14.77
C SER A 44 8.78 -12.76 -13.99
N VAL A 45 8.15 -13.12 -12.88
CA VAL A 45 8.55 -14.26 -12.04
C VAL A 45 7.41 -15.26 -12.01
N ASN A 46 7.72 -16.52 -12.27
CA ASN A 46 6.76 -17.63 -12.21
C ASN A 46 7.39 -18.81 -11.48
N SER A 47 6.72 -19.31 -10.46
CA SER A 47 7.15 -20.46 -9.69
C SER A 47 7.23 -21.76 -10.49
N ALA A 48 6.56 -21.83 -11.65
CA ALA A 48 6.68 -22.96 -12.59
C ALA A 48 8.05 -23.01 -13.30
N HIS A 49 8.84 -21.92 -13.24
CA HIS A 49 10.15 -21.82 -13.88
C HIS A 49 11.25 -21.58 -12.83
N PRO A 50 11.63 -22.59 -12.02
CA PRO A 50 12.68 -22.43 -11.03
C PRO A 50 14.05 -22.19 -11.71
N GLY A 51 14.88 -21.36 -11.07
CA GLY A 51 16.20 -20.97 -11.58
C GLY A 51 16.16 -19.84 -12.61
N ALA A 52 14.97 -19.32 -12.97
CA ALA A 52 14.85 -18.18 -13.86
C ALA A 52 15.55 -16.94 -13.26
N GLU A 53 16.20 -16.17 -14.13
CA GLU A 53 16.79 -14.90 -13.76
C GLU A 53 15.71 -13.91 -13.32
N VAL A 54 15.98 -13.21 -12.21
CA VAL A 54 15.11 -12.18 -11.67
C VAL A 54 15.85 -10.86 -11.71
N GLN A 55 15.22 -9.87 -12.33
CA GLN A 55 15.73 -8.51 -12.41
C GLN A 55 14.74 -7.55 -11.75
N ALA A 56 15.27 -6.63 -10.96
CA ALA A 56 14.49 -5.60 -10.31
C ALA A 56 15.26 -4.27 -10.29
N VAL A 57 14.55 -3.15 -10.21
CA VAL A 57 15.11 -1.81 -10.16
C VAL A 57 14.75 -1.13 -8.85
N VAL A 58 15.71 -0.43 -8.25
CA VAL A 58 15.52 0.33 -7.01
C VAL A 58 14.61 1.52 -7.26
N LEU A 59 13.48 1.58 -6.53
CA LEU A 59 12.47 2.60 -6.70
C LEU A 59 12.77 3.90 -5.96
N ARG A 60 13.47 3.81 -4.84
CA ARG A 60 13.84 4.96 -4.01
C ARG A 60 15.24 4.79 -3.45
N PRO A 61 16.00 5.89 -3.21
CA PRO A 61 17.33 5.79 -2.64
C PRO A 61 17.30 5.03 -1.32
N PHE A 62 18.24 4.11 -1.12
CA PHE A 62 18.42 3.37 0.12
C PHE A 62 19.66 3.92 0.84
N PRO A 63 19.51 4.70 1.93
CA PRO A 63 20.64 5.25 2.66
C PRO A 63 21.36 4.15 3.45
N ALA A 64 22.68 4.09 3.30
CA ALA A 64 23.54 3.15 4.02
C ALA A 64 24.38 3.83 5.12
N GLY A 65 24.50 5.15 5.09
CA GLY A 65 25.26 5.97 6.06
C GLY A 65 26.08 7.06 5.37
N ASP A 66 26.49 8.08 6.11
CA ASP A 66 27.34 9.21 5.65
C ASP A 66 26.84 9.89 4.36
N GLY A 67 25.53 9.94 4.16
CA GLY A 67 24.92 10.44 2.94
C GLY A 67 25.20 9.58 1.70
N ARG A 68 25.69 8.36 1.90
CA ARG A 68 25.92 7.37 0.86
C ARG A 68 24.85 6.29 0.88
N GLY A 69 24.67 5.62 -0.26
CA GLY A 69 23.67 4.56 -0.35
C GLY A 69 23.50 4.01 -1.75
N ILE A 70 22.47 3.17 -1.91
CA ILE A 70 22.10 2.62 -3.20
C ILE A 70 21.13 3.61 -3.87
N PRO A 71 21.49 4.19 -5.02
CA PRO A 71 20.64 5.17 -5.71
C PRO A 71 19.37 4.54 -6.28
N MET A 72 18.33 5.37 -6.44
CA MET A 72 17.19 5.04 -7.30
C MET A 72 17.67 4.71 -8.72
N GLY A 73 17.07 3.71 -9.35
CA GLY A 73 17.44 3.24 -10.67
C GLY A 73 18.60 2.23 -10.69
N SER A 74 19.19 1.88 -9.54
CA SER A 74 20.13 0.75 -9.44
C SER A 74 19.40 -0.56 -9.74
N GLN A 75 20.08 -1.49 -10.43
CA GLN A 75 19.47 -2.77 -10.82
C GLN A 75 19.89 -3.87 -9.86
N LEU A 76 18.92 -4.65 -9.39
CA LEU A 76 19.15 -5.89 -8.65
C LEU A 76 19.03 -7.08 -9.61
N MET A 77 19.92 -8.04 -9.43
CA MET A 77 19.92 -9.29 -10.18
C MET A 77 19.96 -10.46 -9.20
N GLY A 78 19.30 -11.53 -9.59
CA GLY A 78 19.19 -12.73 -8.78
C GLY A 78 18.51 -13.85 -9.55
N ARG A 79 18.00 -14.81 -8.83
CA ARG A 79 17.28 -15.95 -9.40
C ARG A 79 16.09 -16.37 -8.55
N SER A 80 15.12 -17.02 -9.17
CA SER A 80 14.02 -17.65 -8.49
C SER A 80 14.39 -19.06 -8.04
N VAL A 81 13.98 -19.44 -6.82
CA VAL A 81 14.08 -20.81 -6.32
C VAL A 81 12.68 -21.25 -5.92
N THR A 82 12.23 -22.37 -6.45
CA THR A 82 10.89 -22.89 -6.20
C THR A 82 10.98 -24.24 -5.51
N GLU A 83 10.24 -24.36 -4.43
CA GLU A 83 9.93 -25.64 -3.80
C GLU A 83 8.46 -25.91 -4.03
N ALA A 84 8.13 -27.05 -4.60
CA ALA A 84 6.76 -27.50 -4.81
C ALA A 84 6.43 -28.71 -3.91
N PRO A 85 6.29 -28.53 -2.61
CA PRO A 85 5.81 -29.59 -1.75
C PRO A 85 4.36 -29.91 -2.10
N LYS A 86 3.87 -31.10 -1.74
CA LYS A 86 2.52 -31.60 -2.09
C LYS A 86 1.36 -30.69 -1.68
N THR A 87 1.59 -29.64 -0.87
CA THR A 87 0.54 -28.83 -0.27
C THR A 87 0.52 -27.37 -0.73
N ARG A 88 1.67 -26.73 -0.91
CA ARG A 88 1.78 -25.30 -1.29
C ARG A 88 3.09 -25.03 -2.03
N THR A 89 3.02 -24.27 -3.10
CA THR A 89 4.22 -23.77 -3.77
C THR A 89 4.91 -22.72 -2.89
N ARG A 90 6.22 -22.84 -2.78
CA ARG A 90 7.10 -21.92 -2.04
C ARG A 90 8.07 -21.31 -3.02
N LEU A 91 8.12 -20.01 -3.12
CA LEU A 91 8.98 -19.27 -4.03
C LEU A 91 9.92 -18.37 -3.23
N GLN A 92 11.21 -18.46 -3.48
CA GLN A 92 12.19 -17.50 -2.98
C GLN A 92 12.77 -16.69 -4.15
N LEU A 93 12.99 -15.41 -3.93
CA LEU A 93 13.71 -14.53 -4.84
C LEU A 93 15.05 -14.20 -4.18
N GLN A 94 16.12 -14.80 -4.70
CA GLN A 94 17.46 -14.65 -4.17
C GLN A 94 18.20 -13.59 -4.99
N PHE A 95 18.29 -12.37 -4.44
CA PHE A 95 19.07 -11.29 -5.04
C PHE A 95 20.51 -11.38 -4.53
N ASP A 96 21.45 -11.59 -5.44
CA ASP A 96 22.86 -11.78 -5.11
C ASP A 96 23.76 -10.63 -5.59
N ARG A 97 23.22 -9.69 -6.38
CA ARG A 97 24.01 -8.63 -7.00
C ARG A 97 23.19 -7.34 -7.17
N VAL A 98 23.82 -6.20 -6.93
CA VAL A 98 23.31 -4.88 -7.28
C VAL A 98 24.27 -4.18 -8.23
N ARG A 99 23.74 -3.63 -9.31
CA ARG A 99 24.45 -2.78 -10.27
C ARG A 99 24.22 -1.32 -9.97
N ILE A 100 25.28 -0.58 -9.70
CA ILE A 100 25.24 0.86 -9.42
C ILE A 100 26.09 1.56 -10.49
N GLY A 101 25.44 2.25 -11.40
CA GLY A 101 26.11 2.76 -12.61
C GLY A 101 26.66 1.60 -13.47
N ALA A 102 27.97 1.58 -13.71
CA ALA A 102 28.63 0.53 -14.48
C ALA A 102 29.27 -0.57 -13.59
N ARG A 103 29.05 -0.57 -12.29
CA ARG A 103 29.72 -1.49 -11.35
C ARG A 103 28.73 -2.43 -10.70
N ASP A 104 29.09 -3.70 -10.64
CA ASP A 104 28.37 -4.75 -9.93
C ASP A 104 28.97 -4.96 -8.54
N PHE A 105 28.10 -5.09 -7.53
CA PHE A 105 28.49 -5.38 -6.16
C PHE A 105 27.69 -6.58 -5.64
N PRO A 106 28.32 -7.48 -4.88
CA PRO A 106 27.62 -8.56 -4.22
C PRO A 106 26.72 -8.00 -3.11
N ILE A 107 25.53 -8.61 -2.98
CA ILE A 107 24.57 -8.34 -1.91
C ILE A 107 23.91 -9.64 -1.46
N SER A 108 23.21 -9.60 -0.34
CA SER A 108 22.18 -10.58 -0.01
C SER A 108 20.94 -9.82 0.43
N ALA A 109 19.81 -10.17 -0.14
CA ALA A 109 18.55 -9.54 0.20
C ALA A 109 17.41 -10.57 0.17
N ARG A 110 16.54 -10.50 1.17
CA ARG A 110 15.32 -11.34 1.26
C ARG A 110 14.07 -10.50 1.14
N VAL A 111 13.01 -11.08 0.59
CA VAL A 111 11.71 -10.43 0.47
C VAL A 111 11.09 -10.24 1.84
N LEU A 112 10.62 -9.04 2.12
CA LEU A 112 9.81 -8.72 3.30
C LEU A 112 8.33 -8.74 2.98
N ASP A 113 7.98 -8.16 1.82
CA ASP A 113 6.60 -8.12 1.32
C ASP A 113 6.59 -7.97 -0.19
N VAL A 114 5.51 -8.43 -0.80
CA VAL A 114 5.18 -8.22 -2.21
C VAL A 114 3.96 -7.31 -2.26
N ASP A 115 4.15 -6.13 -2.81
CA ASP A 115 3.13 -5.09 -2.85
C ASP A 115 1.86 -5.59 -3.58
N ASN A 116 0.72 -5.45 -2.89
CA ASN A 116 -0.59 -5.88 -3.38
C ASN A 116 -0.73 -7.40 -3.67
N ALA A 117 0.23 -8.23 -3.26
CA ALA A 117 0.12 -9.68 -3.43
C ALA A 117 -0.88 -10.31 -2.46
N ARG A 118 -1.41 -11.45 -2.85
CA ARG A 118 -2.29 -12.30 -2.03
C ARG A 118 -1.53 -13.29 -1.19
N GLU A 119 -0.38 -13.70 -1.70
CA GLU A 119 0.54 -14.64 -1.07
C GLU A 119 1.06 -14.08 0.25
N THR A 120 1.45 -14.95 1.14
CA THR A 120 2.10 -14.57 2.39
C THR A 120 3.60 -14.69 2.23
N VAL A 121 4.35 -13.75 2.81
CA VAL A 121 5.80 -13.83 2.90
C VAL A 121 6.17 -14.27 4.31
N GLU A 122 6.93 -15.36 4.42
CA GLU A 122 7.44 -15.85 5.68
C GLU A 122 8.67 -15.04 6.15
N LYS A 123 9.06 -15.24 7.41
CA LYS A 123 10.19 -14.48 8.00
C LYS A 123 11.52 -14.66 7.28
N ASP A 124 11.72 -15.77 6.59
CA ASP A 124 12.90 -16.07 5.78
C ASP A 124 12.84 -15.49 4.36
N GLY A 125 11.76 -14.77 4.03
CA GLY A 125 11.55 -14.20 2.71
C GLY A 125 10.90 -15.15 1.70
N THR A 126 10.48 -16.34 2.14
CA THR A 126 9.77 -17.28 1.28
C THR A 126 8.34 -16.82 1.04
N ILE A 127 7.99 -16.69 -0.21
CA ILE A 127 6.63 -16.38 -0.68
C ILE A 127 5.86 -17.69 -0.78
N VAL A 128 4.76 -17.80 -0.03
CA VAL A 128 3.97 -19.04 0.06
C VAL A 128 2.64 -18.83 -0.63
N ALA A 129 2.37 -19.64 -1.65
CA ALA A 129 1.12 -19.65 -2.37
C ALA A 129 -0.07 -19.93 -1.45
N LEU A 130 -1.21 -19.32 -1.76
CA LEU A 130 -2.45 -19.59 -1.05
C LEU A 130 -2.86 -21.06 -1.22
N GLN A 131 -3.52 -21.64 -0.19
CA GLN A 131 -4.05 -23.00 -0.31
C GLN A 131 -5.20 -23.04 -1.31
N PRO A 132 -5.20 -23.95 -2.28
CA PRO A 132 -6.37 -24.19 -3.08
C PRO A 132 -7.52 -24.68 -2.19
N LEU A 133 -8.67 -24.04 -2.28
CA LEU A 133 -9.85 -24.47 -1.53
C LEU A 133 -10.43 -25.74 -2.14
N ARG A 134 -10.90 -26.63 -1.27
CA ARG A 134 -11.55 -27.87 -1.69
C ARG A 134 -12.75 -27.56 -2.61
N LYS A 135 -12.85 -28.29 -3.72
CA LYS A 135 -13.89 -28.13 -4.75
C LYS A 135 -15.36 -28.31 -4.30
N ARG A 136 -15.63 -28.68 -3.03
CA ARG A 136 -16.97 -28.81 -2.49
C ARG A 136 -17.11 -27.95 -1.23
N PRO A 137 -18.08 -27.03 -1.20
CA PRO A 137 -18.38 -26.30 0.03
C PRO A 137 -18.75 -27.30 1.14
N GLY A 138 -18.11 -27.16 2.30
CA GLY A 138 -18.50 -27.89 3.49
C GLY A 138 -19.87 -27.42 3.99
N THR A 139 -20.50 -28.20 4.87
CA THR A 139 -21.81 -27.85 5.48
C THR A 139 -21.80 -26.48 6.15
N VAL A 140 -20.69 -26.07 6.74
CA VAL A 140 -20.51 -24.73 7.37
C VAL A 140 -20.52 -23.62 6.31
N GLU A 141 -19.90 -23.83 5.18
CA GLU A 141 -19.85 -22.90 4.05
C GLU A 141 -21.22 -22.73 3.39
N ALA A 142 -21.99 -23.82 3.27
CA ALA A 142 -23.36 -23.79 2.77
C ALA A 142 -24.31 -23.04 3.73
N VAL A 143 -24.13 -23.19 5.05
CA VAL A 143 -24.90 -22.46 6.07
C VAL A 143 -24.54 -20.98 6.09
N LEU A 144 -23.25 -20.64 5.96
CA LEU A 144 -22.80 -19.24 5.84
C LEU A 144 -23.31 -18.59 4.54
N LEU A 145 -23.38 -19.35 3.44
CA LEU A 145 -23.96 -18.90 2.18
C LEU A 145 -25.46 -18.60 2.30
N ALA A 146 -26.20 -19.48 2.99
CA ALA A 146 -27.63 -19.31 3.22
C ALA A 146 -27.90 -18.12 4.17
N ALA A 147 -27.08 -17.94 5.22
CA ALA A 147 -27.17 -16.81 6.12
C ALA A 147 -26.82 -15.47 5.44
N ALA A 148 -25.91 -15.49 4.47
CA ALA A 148 -25.53 -14.32 3.68
C ALA A 148 -26.64 -13.89 2.70
N TYR A 149 -27.41 -14.83 2.16
CA TYR A 149 -28.59 -14.49 1.37
C TYR A 149 -29.66 -13.77 2.20
N ALA A 150 -29.72 -14.03 3.50
CA ALA A 150 -30.63 -13.35 4.41
C ALA A 150 -30.13 -11.96 4.87
N HIS A 151 -28.82 -11.67 4.74
CA HIS A 151 -28.22 -10.41 5.13
C HIS A 151 -27.26 -9.89 4.04
N PRO A 152 -27.60 -8.79 3.34
CA PRO A 152 -26.79 -8.24 2.23
C PRO A 152 -25.35 -7.89 2.60
N ALA A 153 -25.08 -7.46 3.86
CA ALA A 153 -23.73 -7.19 4.34
C ALA A 153 -22.84 -8.44 4.46
N LEU A 154 -23.44 -9.60 4.72
CA LEU A 154 -22.76 -10.90 4.70
C LEU A 154 -22.50 -11.41 3.28
N LEU A 155 -23.34 -11.06 2.32
CA LEU A 155 -23.14 -11.39 0.90
C LEU A 155 -21.86 -10.77 0.34
N VAL A 156 -21.55 -9.52 0.70
CA VAL A 156 -20.33 -8.84 0.24
C VAL A 156 -19.09 -9.57 0.76
N SER A 157 -19.08 -9.99 2.03
CA SER A 157 -17.94 -10.70 2.62
C SER A 157 -17.76 -12.10 2.05
N LEU A 158 -18.87 -12.81 1.77
CA LEU A 158 -18.85 -14.15 1.20
C LEU A 158 -18.48 -14.14 -0.28
N GLU A 159 -18.96 -13.18 -1.07
CA GLU A 159 -18.53 -13.02 -2.46
C GLU A 159 -17.06 -12.59 -2.55
N THR A 160 -16.58 -11.77 -1.61
CA THR A 160 -15.16 -11.45 -1.49
C THR A 160 -14.35 -12.70 -1.15
N THR A 161 -14.81 -13.48 -0.19
CA THR A 161 -14.18 -14.75 0.19
C THR A 161 -14.22 -15.73 -0.98
N LYS A 162 -15.33 -15.88 -1.70
CA LYS A 162 -15.45 -16.72 -2.90
C LYS A 162 -14.56 -16.24 -4.06
N TYR A 163 -14.39 -14.95 -4.23
CA TYR A 163 -13.50 -14.40 -5.24
C TYR A 163 -12.04 -14.73 -4.93
N VAL A 164 -11.61 -14.48 -3.70
CA VAL A 164 -10.29 -14.92 -3.20
C VAL A 164 -10.13 -16.43 -3.38
N VAL A 165 -11.17 -17.20 -3.13
CA VAL A 165 -11.26 -18.65 -3.25
C VAL A 165 -11.18 -19.16 -4.70
N ARG A 166 -11.92 -18.56 -5.64
CA ARG A 166 -11.94 -19.00 -7.05
C ARG A 166 -10.63 -18.73 -7.79
N GLU A 167 -9.93 -17.69 -7.43
CA GLU A 167 -8.66 -17.37 -8.07
C GLU A 167 -7.47 -18.17 -7.51
N VAL A 168 -7.69 -18.89 -6.41
CA VAL A 168 -6.72 -19.77 -5.74
C VAL A 168 -6.60 -21.17 -6.38
N ASP A 169 -7.35 -21.46 -7.44
CA ASP A 169 -7.21 -22.73 -8.19
C ASP A 169 -5.85 -22.87 -8.91
N ARG A 170 -4.99 -21.87 -8.82
CA ARG A 170 -3.60 -21.92 -9.32
C ARG A 170 -2.63 -21.99 -8.14
N PRO A 171 -2.01 -23.14 -7.90
CA PRO A 171 -0.97 -23.29 -6.88
C PRO A 171 0.34 -22.57 -7.24
N GLU A 172 0.37 -21.90 -8.39
CA GLU A 172 1.52 -21.19 -8.92
C GLU A 172 1.54 -19.73 -8.40
N VAL A 173 2.74 -19.28 -8.01
CA VAL A 173 3.01 -17.88 -7.73
C VAL A 173 3.49 -17.24 -9.03
N HIS A 174 2.78 -16.21 -9.49
CA HIS A 174 3.14 -15.48 -10.70
C HIS A 174 3.05 -13.98 -10.46
N TYR A 175 4.17 -13.30 -10.67
CA TYR A 175 4.25 -11.83 -10.63
C TYR A 175 4.70 -11.31 -12.00
N PRO A 176 3.93 -10.47 -12.65
CA PRO A 176 4.37 -9.78 -13.86
C PRO A 176 5.46 -8.75 -13.55
N ALA A 177 6.20 -8.33 -14.58
CA ALA A 177 7.01 -7.14 -14.48
C ALA A 177 6.16 -5.93 -14.01
N GLY A 178 6.76 -5.04 -13.21
CA GLY A 178 6.07 -3.89 -12.64
C GLY A 178 5.56 -4.08 -11.20
N VAL A 179 5.60 -5.30 -10.64
CA VAL A 179 5.28 -5.56 -9.24
C VAL A 179 6.37 -5.00 -8.34
N ASN A 180 5.98 -4.30 -7.27
CA ASN A 180 6.90 -3.77 -6.28
C ASN A 180 7.15 -4.78 -5.17
N LEU A 181 8.36 -4.78 -4.64
CA LEU A 181 8.78 -5.59 -3.50
C LEU A 181 9.45 -4.69 -2.46
N SER A 182 9.28 -5.03 -1.20
CA SER A 182 10.15 -4.54 -0.13
C SER A 182 11.12 -5.65 0.28
N LEU A 183 12.39 -5.31 0.40
CA LEU A 183 13.47 -6.24 0.70
C LEU A 183 14.20 -5.84 1.97
N ALA A 184 14.58 -6.82 2.80
CA ALA A 184 15.60 -6.63 3.81
C ALA A 184 16.96 -6.88 3.17
N LEU A 185 17.84 -5.90 3.24
CA LEU A 185 19.22 -6.04 2.80
C LEU A 185 20.02 -6.67 3.95
N GLU A 186 20.48 -7.91 3.77
CA GLU A 186 21.22 -8.69 4.77
C GLU A 186 22.72 -8.45 4.65
N SER A 187 23.22 -8.24 3.44
CA SER A 187 24.56 -7.75 3.18
C SER A 187 24.53 -6.65 2.13
N SER A 188 25.36 -5.63 2.31
CA SER A 188 25.44 -4.46 1.42
C SER A 188 26.88 -4.28 0.91
N PRO A 189 27.06 -3.57 -0.22
CA PRO A 189 28.38 -3.12 -0.63
C PRO A 189 29.07 -2.33 0.47
N PRO A 190 30.41 -2.30 0.53
CA PRO A 190 31.15 -1.46 1.46
C PRO A 190 30.72 0.02 1.32
N LEU A 191 30.51 0.72 2.43
CA LEU A 191 30.04 2.10 2.41
C LEU A 191 30.90 3.02 1.54
N THR A 192 32.21 2.79 1.52
CA THR A 192 33.17 3.55 0.70
C THR A 192 32.99 3.36 -0.80
N ALA A 193 32.39 2.25 -1.21
CA ALA A 193 32.11 1.93 -2.63
C ALA A 193 30.76 2.54 -3.09
N LEU A 194 29.90 2.93 -2.16
CA LEU A 194 28.60 3.51 -2.47
C LEU A 194 28.73 5.00 -2.83
N PRO A 195 27.98 5.48 -3.83
CA PRO A 195 27.94 6.89 -4.18
C PRO A 195 27.27 7.72 -3.07
N ARG A 196 27.56 9.02 -3.05
CA ARG A 196 26.71 9.95 -2.29
C ARG A 196 25.33 10.00 -2.91
N LEU A 197 24.31 9.86 -2.09
CA LEU A 197 22.94 10.06 -2.53
C LEU A 197 22.70 11.55 -2.80
N PRO A 198 21.84 11.89 -3.78
CA PRO A 198 21.42 13.27 -3.97
C PRO A 198 20.93 13.84 -2.64
N GLY A 199 21.28 15.09 -2.37
CA GLY A 199 20.81 15.80 -1.17
C GLY A 199 19.30 15.73 -1.04
N SER A 200 18.82 15.93 0.19
CA SER A 200 17.40 15.92 0.51
C SER A 200 16.62 16.97 -0.30
N ASP A 201 15.32 16.82 -0.27
CA ASP A 201 14.29 17.63 -0.87
C ASP A 201 14.59 19.15 -0.83
N ALA A 202 14.09 19.87 -1.82
CA ALA A 202 14.27 21.30 -1.93
C ALA A 202 13.74 22.05 -0.69
N SER A 203 14.33 23.19 -0.38
CA SER A 203 13.78 24.08 0.65
C SER A 203 12.43 24.60 0.18
N LEU A 204 11.42 24.53 1.05
CA LEU A 204 10.09 25.04 0.75
C LEU A 204 10.13 26.59 0.68
N PRO A 205 9.75 27.22 -0.47
CA PRO A 205 9.69 28.65 -0.58
C PRO A 205 8.67 29.27 0.38
N PRO A 206 8.96 30.41 1.03
CA PRO A 206 8.06 31.03 2.01
C PRO A 206 6.69 31.40 1.44
N ASP A 207 6.62 31.83 0.19
CA ASP A 207 5.37 32.13 -0.53
C ASP A 207 4.50 30.89 -0.76
N ALA A 208 5.11 29.76 -1.11
CA ALA A 208 4.42 28.49 -1.18
C ALA A 208 3.93 28.02 0.20
N ALA A 209 4.80 28.15 1.24
CA ALA A 209 4.44 27.78 2.61
C ALA A 209 3.22 28.56 3.12
N ALA A 210 3.11 29.85 2.82
CA ALA A 210 1.97 30.69 3.18
C ALA A 210 0.67 30.12 2.60
N ILE A 211 0.67 29.78 1.30
CA ILE A 211 -0.50 29.21 0.62
C ILE A 211 -0.87 27.85 1.23
N LEU A 212 0.12 26.96 1.43
CA LEU A 212 -0.13 25.61 1.94
C LEU A 212 -0.67 25.59 3.37
N ASN A 213 -0.32 26.58 4.21
CA ASN A 213 -0.84 26.71 5.57
C ASN A 213 -2.34 27.02 5.63
N GLU A 214 -2.89 27.64 4.59
CA GLU A 214 -4.33 27.92 4.48
C GLU A 214 -5.16 26.72 4.04
N LEU A 215 -4.49 25.66 3.52
CA LEU A 215 -5.19 24.50 2.96
C LEU A 215 -5.65 23.52 4.05
N PRO A 216 -6.77 22.81 3.83
CA PRO A 216 -7.27 21.83 4.78
C PRO A 216 -6.25 20.69 4.99
N ASN A 217 -6.26 20.10 6.17
CA ASN A 217 -5.38 19.00 6.54
C ASN A 217 -6.08 17.63 6.60
N ARG A 218 -7.40 17.59 6.46
CA ARG A 218 -8.24 16.38 6.55
C ARG A 218 -9.31 16.36 5.48
N THR A 219 -9.63 15.17 5.05
CA THR A 219 -10.86 14.87 4.29
C THR A 219 -11.99 14.52 5.23
N GLU A 220 -13.22 14.44 4.71
CA GLU A 220 -14.43 14.01 5.41
C GLU A 220 -15.03 12.79 4.73
N ALA A 221 -15.44 11.80 5.50
CA ALA A 221 -16.16 10.63 4.97
C ALA A 221 -17.62 11.03 4.68
N LYS A 222 -18.04 11.02 3.40
CA LYS A 222 -19.35 11.48 2.94
C LYS A 222 -20.54 10.91 3.74
N HIS A 223 -20.52 9.60 4.01
CA HIS A 223 -21.64 8.91 4.65
C HIS A 223 -21.67 9.01 6.18
N LEU A 224 -20.55 9.43 6.79
CA LEU A 224 -20.40 9.47 8.24
C LEU A 224 -20.27 10.90 8.78
N SER A 225 -20.14 11.90 7.89
CA SER A 225 -19.89 13.32 8.25
C SER A 225 -18.78 13.46 9.28
N ALA A 226 -17.73 12.62 9.14
CA ALA A 226 -16.65 12.52 10.11
C ALA A 226 -15.30 12.77 9.42
N PRO A 227 -14.31 13.37 10.12
CA PRO A 227 -12.95 13.50 9.61
C PRO A 227 -12.39 12.12 9.20
N SER A 228 -11.71 12.08 8.06
CA SER A 228 -11.14 10.85 7.50
C SER A 228 -9.63 11.00 7.26
N ASP A 229 -9.16 10.83 6.04
CA ASP A 229 -7.75 10.71 5.71
C ASP A 229 -7.00 12.05 5.80
N TRP A 230 -5.70 11.98 6.11
CA TRP A 230 -4.84 13.16 6.09
C TRP A 230 -4.60 13.63 4.65
N ILE A 231 -4.66 14.95 4.44
CA ILE A 231 -4.18 15.60 3.23
C ILE A 231 -2.69 15.93 3.45
N ASN A 232 -1.82 15.07 2.96
CA ASN A 232 -0.37 15.14 3.18
C ASN A 232 0.45 15.34 1.89
N LEU A 233 -0.23 15.59 0.76
CA LEU A 233 0.34 15.87 -0.55
C LEU A 233 -0.29 17.13 -1.14
N ALA A 234 0.55 17.94 -1.79
CA ALA A 234 0.14 19.01 -2.69
C ALA A 234 0.93 18.90 -4.00
N PHE A 235 0.30 19.18 -5.13
CA PHE A 235 0.92 19.16 -6.45
C PHE A 235 0.79 20.54 -7.09
N VAL A 236 1.84 20.97 -7.80
CA VAL A 236 1.84 22.18 -8.63
C VAL A 236 1.89 21.76 -10.08
N GLY A 237 0.88 22.11 -10.85
CA GLY A 237 0.75 21.75 -12.25
C GLY A 237 -0.68 21.86 -12.76
N SER A 238 -0.85 21.76 -14.07
CA SER A 238 -2.18 21.69 -14.68
C SER A 238 -2.86 20.35 -14.40
N ARG A 239 -4.16 20.26 -14.67
CA ARG A 239 -4.90 18.99 -14.63
C ARG A 239 -4.29 17.95 -15.58
N ASP A 240 -3.82 18.41 -16.74
CA ASP A 240 -3.20 17.56 -17.76
C ASP A 240 -1.83 17.06 -17.31
N ASP A 241 -1.03 17.91 -16.62
CA ASP A 241 0.24 17.50 -16.02
C ASP A 241 0.03 16.38 -15.00
N LEU A 242 -0.96 16.53 -14.11
CA LEU A 242 -1.35 15.48 -13.15
C LEU A 242 -1.74 14.17 -13.85
N ALA A 243 -2.68 14.26 -14.79
CA ALA A 243 -3.17 13.09 -15.51
C ALA A 243 -2.04 12.40 -16.31
N HIS A 244 -1.12 13.16 -16.88
CA HIS A 244 0.04 12.63 -17.58
C HIS A 244 1.01 11.98 -16.60
N ALA A 245 1.41 12.67 -15.54
CA ALA A 245 2.39 12.20 -14.56
C ALA A 245 1.95 10.89 -13.90
N PHE A 246 0.70 10.79 -13.45
CA PHE A 246 0.18 9.59 -12.83
C PHE A 246 0.10 8.40 -13.81
N ARG A 247 -0.29 8.63 -15.08
CA ARG A 247 -0.27 7.56 -16.10
C ARG A 247 1.14 7.04 -16.35
N GLN A 248 2.13 7.94 -16.50
CA GLN A 248 3.53 7.55 -16.70
C GLN A 248 4.08 6.78 -15.50
N ALA A 249 3.62 7.09 -14.31
CA ALA A 249 3.98 6.39 -13.08
C ALA A 249 3.22 5.06 -12.86
N GLY A 250 2.39 4.62 -13.81
CA GLY A 250 1.65 3.35 -13.74
C GLY A 250 0.40 3.42 -12.87
N TRP A 251 -0.22 4.59 -12.77
CA TRP A 251 -1.50 4.78 -12.09
C TRP A 251 -2.62 4.98 -13.12
N HIS A 252 -3.81 4.44 -12.83
CA HIS A 252 -4.99 4.58 -13.67
C HIS A 252 -6.08 5.38 -12.98
N THR A 253 -6.92 6.03 -13.76
CA THR A 253 -8.14 6.66 -13.23
C THR A 253 -9.06 5.60 -12.64
N ALA A 254 -9.44 5.78 -11.37
CA ALA A 254 -10.46 4.97 -10.72
C ALA A 254 -11.86 5.46 -11.14
N ALA A 255 -12.81 4.53 -11.31
CA ALA A 255 -14.19 4.89 -11.54
C ALA A 255 -14.81 5.47 -10.25
N HIS A 256 -15.60 6.55 -10.36
CA HIS A 256 -16.40 7.04 -9.25
C HIS A 256 -17.47 6.02 -8.88
N LEU A 257 -17.65 5.78 -7.57
CA LEU A 257 -18.77 5.02 -7.05
C LEU A 257 -20.06 5.83 -7.22
N SER A 258 -20.93 5.42 -8.16
CA SER A 258 -22.34 5.68 -7.97
C SER A 258 -22.93 4.54 -7.11
N LEU A 259 -23.77 4.87 -6.13
CA LEU A 259 -24.39 3.90 -5.21
C LEU A 259 -25.17 2.78 -5.92
N GLU A 260 -25.67 3.02 -7.12
CA GLU A 260 -26.41 2.03 -7.93
C GLU A 260 -25.51 1.08 -8.74
N SER A 261 -24.33 1.55 -9.17
CA SER A 261 -23.38 0.72 -9.91
C SER A 261 -22.48 -0.10 -8.99
N GLY A 262 -22.28 0.36 -7.73
CA GLY A 262 -21.33 -0.22 -6.80
C GLY A 262 -21.57 -1.69 -6.49
N THR A 263 -22.79 -2.09 -6.20
CA THR A 263 -23.11 -3.49 -5.85
C THR A 263 -23.22 -4.40 -7.08
N ARG A 264 -23.82 -3.94 -8.18
CA ARG A 264 -23.96 -4.77 -9.40
C ARG A 264 -22.66 -4.91 -10.16
N THR A 265 -21.88 -3.84 -10.28
CA THR A 265 -20.55 -3.87 -10.91
C THR A 265 -19.56 -4.63 -10.05
N PHE A 266 -19.65 -4.50 -8.72
CA PHE A 266 -18.87 -5.25 -7.74
C PHE A 266 -19.07 -6.76 -7.90
N LEU A 267 -20.29 -7.22 -8.01
CA LEU A 267 -20.63 -8.65 -8.18
C LEU A 267 -20.26 -9.18 -9.58
N ALA A 268 -20.42 -8.39 -10.62
CA ALA A 268 -20.15 -8.82 -12.00
C ALA A 268 -18.65 -8.83 -12.34
N VAL A 269 -17.86 -7.93 -11.78
CA VAL A 269 -16.41 -7.80 -12.05
C VAL A 269 -15.59 -8.65 -11.09
N ALA A 270 -16.07 -8.91 -9.87
CA ALA A 270 -15.47 -9.88 -8.96
C ALA A 270 -15.37 -11.30 -9.57
N ALA A 271 -16.17 -11.58 -10.61
CA ALA A 271 -16.22 -12.91 -11.24
C ALA A 271 -15.17 -13.14 -12.35
N HIS A 272 -14.60 -12.13 -13.01
CA HIS A 272 -13.93 -12.40 -14.29
C HIS A 272 -12.60 -11.70 -14.66
N HIS A 273 -12.12 -10.64 -13.99
CA HIS A 273 -10.84 -10.01 -14.39
C HIS A 273 -10.07 -9.35 -13.23
N SER A 274 -8.75 -9.17 -13.41
CA SER A 274 -7.91 -8.32 -12.59
C SER A 274 -8.58 -6.95 -12.41
N TYR A 275 -8.84 -6.55 -11.16
CA TYR A 275 -9.73 -5.45 -10.80
C TYR A 275 -9.07 -4.07 -11.01
N GLN A 276 -8.88 -3.68 -12.25
CA GLN A 276 -8.22 -2.40 -12.61
C GLN A 276 -9.08 -1.16 -12.31
N ARG A 277 -10.37 -1.30 -11.98
CA ARG A 277 -11.32 -0.18 -11.76
C ARG A 277 -12.18 -0.36 -10.51
N ALA A 278 -11.60 -0.86 -9.41
CA ALA A 278 -12.34 -0.99 -8.16
C ALA A 278 -12.84 0.38 -7.67
N PRO A 279 -14.10 0.49 -7.25
CA PRO A 279 -14.62 1.72 -6.71
C PRO A 279 -13.95 2.05 -5.36
N VAL A 280 -13.66 3.33 -5.15
CA VAL A 280 -13.04 3.88 -3.95
C VAL A 280 -14.07 4.67 -3.14
N SER A 281 -14.07 4.54 -1.80
CA SER A 281 -15.03 5.27 -0.93
C SER A 281 -14.96 6.78 -1.17
N THR A 282 -16.12 7.44 -1.21
CA THR A 282 -16.19 8.88 -1.46
C THR A 282 -15.78 9.66 -0.22
N LEU A 283 -14.69 10.42 -0.36
CA LEU A 283 -14.25 11.41 0.61
C LEU A 283 -14.49 12.81 0.06
N LEU A 284 -14.70 13.76 0.96
CA LEU A 284 -14.97 15.15 0.62
C LEU A 284 -13.90 16.07 1.19
N VAL A 285 -13.69 17.19 0.52
CA VAL A 285 -12.95 18.34 1.05
C VAL A 285 -13.82 19.57 0.85
N GLY A 286 -14.21 20.19 1.97
CA GLY A 286 -15.17 21.31 1.95
C GLY A 286 -16.47 20.97 1.22
N GLY A 287 -17.02 19.78 1.44
CA GLY A 287 -18.23 19.29 0.80
C GLY A 287 -18.10 18.87 -0.67
N ARG A 288 -16.90 18.99 -1.28
CA ARG A 288 -16.67 18.64 -2.69
C ARG A 288 -16.04 17.27 -2.84
N GLU A 289 -16.51 16.51 -3.82
CA GLU A 289 -15.88 15.25 -4.25
C GLU A 289 -14.52 15.51 -4.93
N PRO A 290 -13.62 14.50 -5.01
CA PRO A 290 -12.34 14.67 -5.67
C PRO A 290 -12.49 14.93 -7.18
N ASP A 291 -11.66 15.82 -7.71
CA ASP A 291 -11.60 16.14 -9.14
C ASP A 291 -10.93 15.02 -9.94
N LEU A 292 -9.98 14.31 -9.31
CA LEU A 292 -9.25 13.19 -9.89
C LEU A 292 -9.08 12.09 -8.84
N VAL A 293 -9.19 10.86 -9.29
CA VAL A 293 -8.93 9.67 -8.47
C VAL A 293 -8.08 8.70 -9.28
N PHE A 294 -6.96 8.29 -8.70
CA PHE A 294 -6.08 7.30 -9.31
C PHE A 294 -5.87 6.11 -8.39
N GLN A 295 -5.59 4.97 -9.00
CA GLN A 295 -5.19 3.74 -8.33
C GLN A 295 -4.06 3.06 -9.08
N LYS A 296 -3.25 2.27 -8.37
CA LYS A 296 -2.12 1.54 -8.97
C LYS A 296 -2.60 0.38 -9.84
N GLN A 297 -1.86 0.09 -10.92
CA GLN A 297 -2.21 -0.97 -11.89
C GLN A 297 -2.29 -2.38 -11.28
N ASN A 298 -1.38 -2.70 -10.38
CA ASN A 298 -1.21 -4.05 -9.83
C ASN A 298 -2.02 -4.28 -8.53
N ASN A 299 -3.07 -3.49 -8.31
CA ASN A 299 -3.93 -3.63 -7.16
C ASN A 299 -4.66 -4.98 -7.17
N THR A 300 -4.73 -5.62 -5.99
CA THR A 300 -5.64 -6.74 -5.74
C THR A 300 -6.95 -6.20 -5.14
N PHE A 301 -7.93 -7.08 -4.95
CA PHE A 301 -9.19 -6.67 -4.33
C PHE A 301 -9.00 -6.20 -2.87
N ALA A 302 -8.12 -6.83 -2.12
CA ALA A 302 -7.91 -6.57 -0.71
C ALA A 302 -6.81 -5.55 -0.41
N LYS A 303 -5.81 -5.44 -1.31
CA LYS A 303 -4.66 -4.55 -1.14
C LYS A 303 -4.59 -3.60 -2.32
N ARG A 304 -4.66 -2.30 -2.07
CA ARG A 304 -4.74 -1.29 -3.11
C ARG A 304 -4.07 0.01 -2.70
N ASP A 305 -3.33 0.59 -3.64
CA ASP A 305 -2.87 1.97 -3.54
C ASP A 305 -3.84 2.87 -4.30
N HIS A 306 -4.30 3.92 -3.65
CA HIS A 306 -5.17 4.90 -4.29
C HIS A 306 -4.94 6.31 -3.75
N ILE A 307 -5.16 7.28 -4.61
CA ILE A 307 -5.03 8.70 -4.28
C ILE A 307 -6.25 9.47 -4.80
N ARG A 308 -6.71 10.41 -3.98
CA ARG A 308 -7.79 11.34 -4.30
C ARG A 308 -7.23 12.75 -4.32
N ILE A 309 -7.55 13.51 -5.35
CA ILE A 309 -6.96 14.83 -5.61
C ILE A 309 -8.08 15.84 -5.82
N TRP A 310 -7.96 16.99 -5.17
CA TRP A 310 -8.89 18.13 -5.26
C TRP A 310 -8.13 19.38 -5.71
N SER A 311 -8.78 20.18 -6.54
CA SER A 311 -8.30 21.54 -6.80
C SER A 311 -8.40 22.36 -5.52
N SER A 312 -7.31 23.01 -5.13
CA SER A 312 -7.31 23.91 -3.97
C SER A 312 -7.96 25.27 -4.26
N GLY A 313 -8.15 25.62 -5.54
CA GLY A 313 -8.55 26.97 -5.97
C GLY A 313 -7.45 28.01 -5.79
N LYS A 314 -6.23 27.59 -5.49
CA LYS A 314 -5.05 28.47 -5.33
C LYS A 314 -4.03 28.17 -6.44
N ASP A 315 -3.26 29.19 -6.77
CA ASP A 315 -2.14 29.09 -7.70
C ASP A 315 -0.83 29.48 -7.01
N TRP A 316 0.27 28.91 -7.46
CA TRP A 316 1.61 29.31 -7.11
C TRP A 316 2.47 29.43 -8.36
N ARG A 317 3.11 30.58 -8.52
CA ARG A 317 3.90 30.94 -9.72
C ARG A 317 3.12 30.75 -11.03
N GLY A 318 1.81 31.08 -11.00
CA GLY A 318 0.93 30.96 -12.17
C GLY A 318 0.54 29.53 -12.54
N ARG A 319 0.79 28.55 -11.66
CA ARG A 319 0.41 27.14 -11.82
C ARG A 319 -0.56 26.71 -10.72
N PRO A 320 -1.65 25.99 -11.05
CA PRO A 320 -2.61 25.53 -10.06
C PRO A 320 -1.99 24.64 -8.99
N ILE A 321 -2.48 24.81 -7.76
CA ILE A 321 -2.18 23.89 -6.64
C ILE A 321 -3.33 22.91 -6.45
N TRP A 322 -3.00 21.65 -6.35
CA TRP A 322 -3.91 20.54 -6.02
C TRP A 322 -3.51 19.95 -4.68
N ILE A 323 -4.49 19.50 -3.91
CA ILE A 323 -4.25 18.80 -2.65
C ILE A 323 -4.72 17.37 -2.74
N ALA A 324 -4.05 16.48 -2.02
CA ALA A 324 -4.36 15.06 -2.15
C ALA A 324 -4.22 14.30 -0.83
N ALA A 325 -5.02 13.23 -0.73
CA ALA A 325 -4.91 12.18 0.27
C ALA A 325 -4.64 10.84 -0.43
N ALA A 326 -3.52 10.22 -0.10
CA ALA A 326 -3.14 8.90 -0.58
C ALA A 326 -3.22 7.89 0.55
N THR A 327 -3.75 6.70 0.26
CA THR A 327 -3.90 5.61 1.23
C THR A 327 -3.62 4.26 0.59
N HIS A 328 -3.04 3.37 1.39
CA HIS A 328 -2.81 1.98 1.06
C HIS A 328 -3.77 1.09 1.82
N ASP A 329 -4.63 0.34 1.10
CA ASP A 329 -5.51 -0.67 1.69
C ASP A 329 -4.71 -1.96 1.87
N ILE A 330 -4.65 -2.48 3.11
CA ILE A 330 -3.89 -3.69 3.46
C ILE A 330 -4.76 -4.93 3.66
N GLY A 331 -6.06 -4.81 3.54
CA GLY A 331 -7.00 -5.90 3.73
C GLY A 331 -8.44 -5.44 3.78
N ILE A 332 -9.32 -6.35 4.19
CA ILE A 332 -10.74 -6.09 4.42
C ILE A 332 -11.07 -6.45 5.86
N GLU A 333 -11.72 -5.53 6.57
CA GLU A 333 -12.12 -5.69 7.96
C GLU A 333 -13.54 -5.18 8.19
N PHE A 334 -14.24 -5.71 9.21
CA PHE A 334 -15.55 -5.19 9.59
C PHE A 334 -15.38 -3.92 10.42
N SER A 335 -15.82 -2.78 9.87
CA SER A 335 -15.85 -1.51 10.58
C SER A 335 -17.05 -1.46 11.51
N THR A 336 -16.81 -1.45 12.82
CA THR A 336 -17.87 -1.27 13.84
C THR A 336 -18.51 0.11 13.76
N LYS A 337 -17.75 1.12 13.33
CA LYS A 337 -18.22 2.51 13.17
C LYS A 337 -19.12 2.68 11.96
N ALA A 338 -18.74 2.11 10.81
CA ALA A 338 -19.53 2.14 9.60
C ALA A 338 -20.59 1.02 9.53
N ARG A 339 -20.54 0.04 10.45
CA ARG A 339 -21.39 -1.17 10.49
C ARG A 339 -21.41 -1.96 9.18
N THR A 340 -20.28 -2.01 8.50
CA THR A 340 -20.12 -2.70 7.22
C THR A 340 -18.68 -3.19 7.06
N PHE A 341 -18.46 -4.09 6.10
CA PHE A 341 -17.12 -4.44 5.67
C PHE A 341 -16.50 -3.28 4.89
N SER A 342 -15.28 -2.91 5.25
CA SER A 342 -14.51 -1.84 4.65
C SER A 342 -13.08 -2.29 4.42
N HIS A 343 -12.37 -1.62 3.53
CA HIS A 343 -10.94 -1.80 3.41
C HIS A 343 -10.25 -1.27 4.65
N LYS A 344 -9.31 -2.05 5.18
CA LYS A 344 -8.42 -1.63 6.25
C LYS A 344 -7.28 -0.84 5.66
N VAL A 345 -7.11 0.38 6.12
CA VAL A 345 -6.05 1.28 5.66
C VAL A 345 -4.78 1.04 6.47
N ASP A 346 -3.61 1.11 5.82
CA ASP A 346 -2.34 1.12 6.54
C ASP A 346 -2.29 2.30 7.52
N SER A 347 -1.80 2.03 8.70
CA SER A 347 -1.74 3.04 9.74
C SER A 347 -0.75 4.18 9.43
N ASN A 348 0.29 3.96 8.64
CA ASN A 348 1.29 4.95 8.29
C ASN A 348 1.00 5.59 6.93
N VAL A 349 0.22 6.66 6.92
CA VAL A 349 -0.14 7.36 5.68
C VAL A 349 1.02 8.06 4.98
N ASP A 350 2.15 8.24 5.67
CA ASP A 350 3.33 8.87 5.09
C ASP A 350 4.13 7.93 4.19
N ASP A 351 3.99 6.61 4.41
CA ASP A 351 4.58 5.61 3.52
C ASP A 351 3.92 5.69 2.15
N GLU A 352 2.59 5.84 2.09
CA GLU A 352 1.88 6.01 0.83
C GLU A 352 2.18 7.37 0.17
N ARG A 353 2.27 8.46 0.95
CA ARG A 353 2.79 9.75 0.44
C ARG A 353 4.14 9.56 -0.23
N SER A 354 5.04 8.87 0.45
CA SER A 354 6.40 8.63 -0.06
C SER A 354 6.39 7.77 -1.32
N LYS A 355 5.55 6.74 -1.37
CA LYS A 355 5.37 5.87 -2.54
C LYS A 355 4.91 6.65 -3.76
N VAL A 356 3.90 7.49 -3.62
CA VAL A 356 3.42 8.36 -4.71
C VAL A 356 4.55 9.24 -5.24
N ILE A 357 5.29 9.91 -4.34
CA ILE A 357 6.41 10.77 -4.74
C ILE A 357 7.48 9.97 -5.50
N PHE A 358 7.86 8.80 -5.00
CA PHE A 358 8.90 7.98 -5.64
C PHE A 358 8.44 7.39 -6.97
N ASP A 359 7.18 6.99 -7.10
CA ASP A 359 6.62 6.54 -8.37
C ASP A 359 6.70 7.64 -9.44
N LEU A 360 6.33 8.87 -9.07
CA LEU A 360 6.38 10.03 -9.96
C LEU A 360 7.83 10.42 -10.29
N ARG A 361 8.75 10.39 -9.31
CA ARG A 361 10.19 10.63 -9.53
C ARG A 361 10.80 9.58 -10.45
N PHE A 362 10.47 8.31 -10.24
CA PHE A 362 10.95 7.21 -11.08
C PHE A 362 10.47 7.36 -12.52
N ALA A 363 9.25 7.84 -12.71
CA ALA A 363 8.69 8.17 -14.03
C ALA A 363 9.23 9.48 -14.60
N ARG A 364 10.14 10.19 -13.92
CA ARG A 364 10.70 11.49 -14.31
C ARG A 364 9.65 12.58 -14.51
N GLN A 365 8.61 12.58 -13.68
CA GLN A 365 7.49 13.50 -13.74
C GLN A 365 7.53 14.56 -12.62
N VAL A 366 8.66 14.71 -11.93
CA VAL A 366 8.84 15.62 -10.78
C VAL A 366 10.07 16.48 -10.99
N ASP A 367 9.89 17.78 -10.96
CA ASP A 367 10.97 18.75 -10.99
C ASP A 367 11.54 18.97 -9.59
N SER A 368 10.69 19.15 -8.60
CA SER A 368 11.11 19.34 -7.21
C SER A 368 10.12 18.76 -6.19
N VAL A 369 10.62 18.45 -4.99
CA VAL A 369 9.81 18.13 -3.80
C VAL A 369 10.31 18.93 -2.63
N SER A 370 9.41 19.55 -1.91
CA SER A 370 9.69 20.25 -0.65
C SER A 370 8.62 19.89 0.39
N TYR A 371 8.88 20.17 1.67
CA TYR A 371 7.97 19.78 2.75
C TYR A 371 7.60 20.95 3.65
N LEU A 372 6.30 21.10 3.87
CA LEU A 372 5.75 21.95 4.93
C LEU A 372 5.60 21.14 6.21
N VAL A 373 6.20 21.58 7.29
CA VAL A 373 5.96 21.04 8.63
C VAL A 373 4.71 21.68 9.21
N ARG A 374 3.74 20.87 9.62
CA ARG A 374 2.48 21.30 10.22
C ARG A 374 2.44 20.89 11.70
N PRO A 375 2.95 21.68 12.63
CA PRO A 375 3.09 21.30 14.04
C PRO A 375 1.76 21.09 14.74
N THR A 376 0.69 21.73 14.27
CA THR A 376 -0.66 21.63 14.83
C THR A 376 -1.42 20.38 14.38
N VAL A 377 -0.92 19.63 13.39
CA VAL A 377 -1.54 18.39 12.94
C VAL A 377 -1.27 17.27 13.94
N PRO A 378 -2.30 16.65 14.54
CA PRO A 378 -2.12 15.51 15.43
C PRO A 378 -1.37 14.36 14.73
N ARG A 379 -0.43 13.75 15.45
CA ARG A 379 0.38 12.65 14.90
C ARG A 379 -0.38 11.34 14.77
N GLU A 380 -1.46 11.19 15.51
CA GLU A 380 -2.35 10.02 15.49
C GLU A 380 -3.80 10.47 15.42
N SER A 381 -4.60 9.71 14.71
CA SER A 381 -6.05 9.91 14.58
C SER A 381 -6.72 8.62 14.11
N THR A 382 -8.02 8.69 13.85
CA THR A 382 -8.77 7.65 13.15
C THR A 382 -9.33 8.20 11.84
N ASN A 383 -9.43 7.35 10.82
CA ASN A 383 -10.13 7.69 9.59
C ASN A 383 -11.66 7.55 9.74
N GLY A 384 -12.40 7.78 8.67
CA GLY A 384 -13.85 7.69 8.66
C GLY A 384 -14.39 6.31 9.05
N THR A 385 -13.69 5.22 8.69
CA THR A 385 -14.06 3.84 9.00
C THR A 385 -13.63 3.39 10.39
N GLY A 386 -12.82 4.19 11.09
CA GLY A 386 -12.34 3.90 12.45
C GLY A 386 -10.93 3.31 12.50
N ASP A 387 -10.25 3.17 11.37
CA ASP A 387 -8.87 2.70 11.36
C ASP A 387 -7.96 3.74 11.98
N ARG A 388 -7.02 3.28 12.81
CA ARG A 388 -5.99 4.14 13.39
C ARG A 388 -5.00 4.52 12.31
N ILE A 389 -4.76 5.82 12.15
CA ILE A 389 -3.80 6.39 11.21
C ILE A 389 -2.81 7.31 11.93
N ARG A 390 -1.57 7.34 11.47
CA ARG A 390 -0.46 8.18 11.99
C ARG A 390 0.23 8.90 10.85
N THR A 391 0.79 10.07 11.20
CA THR A 391 1.55 10.92 10.29
C THR A 391 2.71 11.61 10.99
N ASP A 392 3.76 11.94 10.24
CA ASP A 392 4.85 12.81 10.67
C ASP A 392 4.44 14.30 10.68
N GLY A 393 3.19 14.60 10.28
CA GLY A 393 2.62 15.94 10.21
C GLY A 393 3.23 16.83 9.14
N ARG A 394 3.92 16.27 8.14
CA ARG A 394 4.41 17.02 6.99
C ARG A 394 3.48 16.89 5.79
N MET A 395 3.35 17.95 5.02
CA MET A 395 2.76 17.94 3.69
C MET A 395 3.87 18.11 2.66
N ALA A 396 3.92 17.22 1.67
CA ALA A 396 4.84 17.37 0.55
C ALA A 396 4.23 18.29 -0.52
N LEU A 397 5.01 19.26 -1.00
CA LEU A 397 4.74 20.00 -2.22
C LEU A 397 5.57 19.40 -3.36
N VAL A 398 4.88 18.90 -4.37
CA VAL A 398 5.48 18.24 -5.54
C VAL A 398 5.26 19.14 -6.76
N GLU A 399 6.32 19.68 -7.31
CA GLU A 399 6.28 20.39 -8.58
C GLU A 399 6.35 19.36 -9.71
N LEU A 400 5.30 19.31 -10.52
CA LEU A 400 5.24 18.37 -11.65
C LEU A 400 5.99 18.96 -12.86
N THR A 401 6.69 18.09 -13.57
CA THR A 401 7.23 18.40 -14.88
C THR A 401 6.07 18.65 -15.84
N PRO A 402 6.04 19.79 -16.54
CA PRO A 402 4.98 20.09 -17.51
C PRO A 402 4.90 19.02 -18.60
N ALA A 403 3.69 18.54 -18.87
CA ALA A 403 3.46 17.63 -19.98
C ALA A 403 3.81 18.32 -21.31
N VAL A 404 4.69 17.69 -22.08
CA VAL A 404 5.00 18.21 -23.43
C VAL A 404 3.74 18.11 -24.28
N LYS A 405 3.18 19.24 -24.69
CA LYS A 405 2.08 19.24 -25.65
C LYS A 405 2.59 18.63 -26.95
N PRO A 406 1.91 17.66 -27.56
CA PRO A 406 2.26 17.23 -28.90
C PRO A 406 2.24 18.48 -29.80
N GLN A 407 3.34 18.74 -30.49
CA GLN A 407 3.36 19.73 -31.55
C GLN A 407 2.38 19.24 -32.61
N GLY A 408 1.26 19.97 -32.76
CA GLY A 408 0.21 19.69 -33.73
C GLY A 408 0.71 19.83 -35.17
#